data_5d1faae1a2c94edb99a4a110edb0065a
#
_entry.id   5d1faae1a2c94edb99a4a110edb0065a
#
_cell.length_a   1.000
_cell.length_b   1.000
_cell.length_c   1.000
_cell.angle_alpha   90.00
_cell.angle_beta   90.00
_cell.angle_gamma   90.00
#
_symmetry.space_group_name_H-M   'P 1'
#
loop_
_entity.id
_entity.type
_entity.pdbx_description
1 polymer ?
#
loop_
_entity_poly.entity_id
_entity_poly.type
_entity_poly.pdbx_seq_one_letter_code
_entity_poly.pdbx_strand_id
1 'polypeptide(L)'
;GKIERAQLKEKANWDMFNKYINDVDSDIFRYVYDNRNEFAGLFGEKEVKAKIRKVWTLGANRYVTGEGEEVVYDQKGFKKYVKRLSKADVDGKTDIIENARMTNAEKLGDWKTYIALGSEQLKNGKVGDLVLYNWGLRINRGCKDSALRMQAAQWFDDAAAKSKEGPMSFKVYFERVANDLKQDYKESK
;
A
#
# COMPACT_ATOMS: atom_id res chain seq x y z
N GLY A 1 -29.29 -3.33 13.00
CA GLY A 1 -30.21 -2.23 12.76
C GLY A 1 -29.70 -1.35 11.63
N LYS A 2 -30.58 -0.87 10.76
CA LYS A 2 -30.18 0.14 9.75
C LYS A 2 -30.01 1.46 10.48
N ILE A 3 -28.80 1.99 10.49
CA ILE A 3 -28.55 3.38 10.94
C ILE A 3 -29.11 4.30 9.86
N GLU A 4 -30.03 5.17 10.22
CA GLU A 4 -30.50 6.19 9.30
C GLU A 4 -29.37 7.20 9.00
N ARG A 5 -29.30 7.70 7.75
CA ARG A 5 -28.21 8.58 7.30
C ARG A 5 -28.05 9.84 8.19
N ALA A 6 -29.16 10.40 8.66
CA ALA A 6 -29.14 11.55 9.57
C ALA A 6 -28.47 11.23 10.92
N GLN A 7 -28.62 10.01 11.42
CA GLN A 7 -28.03 9.57 12.68
C GLN A 7 -26.51 9.39 12.63
N LEU A 8 -25.91 9.30 11.41
CA LEU A 8 -24.43 9.25 11.27
C LEU A 8 -23.74 10.54 11.76
N LYS A 9 -24.48 11.63 11.91
CA LYS A 9 -24.00 12.90 12.46
C LYS A 9 -23.90 12.91 13.99
N GLU A 10 -24.42 11.89 14.65
CA GLU A 10 -24.25 11.68 16.08
C GLU A 10 -22.87 11.04 16.35
N LYS A 11 -22.18 11.50 17.39
CA LYS A 11 -20.81 11.07 17.73
C LYS A 11 -20.70 9.55 17.88
N ALA A 12 -21.65 8.90 18.56
CA ALA A 12 -21.63 7.45 18.76
C ALA A 12 -21.72 6.66 17.45
N ASN A 13 -22.54 7.14 16.51
CA ASN A 13 -22.68 6.52 15.18
C ASN A 13 -21.47 6.80 14.28
N TRP A 14 -20.85 7.98 14.41
CA TRP A 14 -19.58 8.28 13.76
C TRP A 14 -18.45 7.36 14.23
N ASP A 15 -18.36 7.09 15.54
CA ASP A 15 -17.36 6.18 16.09
C ASP A 15 -17.57 4.74 15.59
N MET A 16 -18.83 4.30 15.48
CA MET A 16 -19.18 3.02 14.86
C MET A 16 -18.81 2.98 13.37
N PHE A 17 -19.11 4.04 12.61
CA PHE A 17 -18.68 4.16 11.22
C PHE A 17 -17.16 4.05 11.08
N ASN A 18 -16.41 4.80 11.90
CA ASN A 18 -14.96 4.78 11.88
C ASN A 18 -14.38 3.38 12.16
N LYS A 19 -15.02 2.62 13.04
CA LYS A 19 -14.57 1.28 13.42
C LYS A 19 -14.89 0.23 12.37
N TYR A 20 -16.11 0.22 11.84
CA TYR A 20 -16.66 -0.94 11.13
C TYR A 20 -16.82 -0.74 9.62
N ILE A 21 -17.00 0.48 9.13
CA ILE A 21 -17.19 0.70 7.69
C ILE A 21 -15.83 0.78 6.98
N ASN A 22 -15.54 -0.24 6.20
CA ASN A 22 -14.28 -0.37 5.47
C ASN A 22 -14.49 -0.70 3.98
N ASP A 23 -15.73 -0.70 3.50
CA ASP A 23 -16.06 -0.95 2.10
C ASP A 23 -16.35 0.37 1.36
N VAL A 24 -15.54 0.66 0.35
CA VAL A 24 -15.66 1.83 -0.52
C VAL A 24 -16.94 1.83 -1.36
N ASP A 25 -17.60 0.69 -1.50
CA ASP A 25 -18.84 0.54 -2.26
C ASP A 25 -20.10 0.54 -1.38
N SER A 26 -19.94 0.60 -0.04
CA SER A 26 -21.06 0.68 0.87
C SER A 26 -21.81 2.02 0.72
N ASP A 27 -23.14 1.98 0.80
CA ASP A 27 -23.98 3.19 0.71
C ASP A 27 -23.69 4.17 1.84
N ILE A 28 -23.32 3.65 3.03
CA ILE A 28 -22.94 4.48 4.18
C ILE A 28 -21.66 5.24 3.87
N PHE A 29 -20.63 4.56 3.33
CA PHE A 29 -19.39 5.24 2.96
C PHE A 29 -19.63 6.30 1.87
N ARG A 30 -20.40 5.97 0.83
CA ARG A 30 -20.74 6.93 -0.23
C ARG A 30 -21.41 8.17 0.34
N TYR A 31 -22.38 7.99 1.24
CA TYR A 31 -23.06 9.12 1.87
C TYR A 31 -22.08 10.01 2.65
N VAL A 32 -21.20 9.43 3.47
CA VAL A 32 -20.17 10.19 4.21
C VAL A 32 -19.22 10.90 3.25
N TYR A 33 -18.78 10.22 2.20
CA TYR A 33 -17.88 10.79 1.20
C TYR A 33 -18.50 11.97 0.45
N ASP A 34 -19.75 11.84 0.04
CA ASP A 34 -20.48 12.91 -0.68
C ASP A 34 -20.76 14.13 0.21
N ASN A 35 -20.93 13.92 1.51
CA ASN A 35 -21.16 14.97 2.51
C ASN A 35 -19.91 15.27 3.37
N ARG A 36 -18.73 14.95 2.90
CA ARG A 36 -17.49 14.99 3.69
C ARG A 36 -17.17 16.34 4.34
N ASN A 37 -17.56 17.44 3.69
CA ASN A 37 -17.34 18.78 4.25
C ASN A 37 -18.21 19.02 5.50
N GLU A 38 -19.45 18.52 5.50
CA GLU A 38 -20.32 18.58 6.67
C GLU A 38 -19.77 17.71 7.81
N PHE A 39 -19.34 16.48 7.49
CA PHE A 39 -18.72 15.60 8.48
C PHE A 39 -17.41 16.18 9.01
N ALA A 40 -16.61 16.86 8.17
CA ALA A 40 -15.40 17.55 8.58
C ALA A 40 -15.68 18.68 9.57
N GLY A 41 -16.78 19.41 9.39
CA GLY A 41 -17.24 20.43 10.35
C GLY A 41 -17.65 19.86 11.70
N LEU A 42 -18.23 18.64 11.70
CA LEU A 42 -18.72 17.98 12.93
C LEU A 42 -17.62 17.26 13.72
N PHE A 43 -16.71 16.55 13.01
CA PHE A 43 -15.77 15.60 13.60
C PHE A 43 -14.30 15.95 13.38
N GLY A 44 -14.04 17.01 12.63
CA GLY A 44 -12.70 17.47 12.29
C GLY A 44 -12.21 16.95 10.94
N GLU A 45 -11.64 17.87 10.17
CA GLU A 45 -11.19 17.61 8.79
C GLU A 45 -10.15 16.48 8.70
N LYS A 46 -9.17 16.49 9.61
CA LYS A 46 -8.10 15.47 9.65
C LYS A 46 -8.67 14.07 9.86
N GLU A 47 -9.64 13.91 10.76
CA GLU A 47 -10.24 12.62 11.08
C GLU A 47 -11.04 12.07 9.90
N VAL A 48 -11.87 12.93 9.29
CA VAL A 48 -12.69 12.55 8.14
C VAL A 48 -11.84 12.20 6.92
N LYS A 49 -10.83 13.00 6.60
CA LYS A 49 -9.86 12.70 5.52
C LYS A 49 -9.10 11.40 5.76
N ALA A 50 -8.63 11.17 6.99
CA ALA A 50 -7.94 9.93 7.35
C ALA A 50 -8.85 8.70 7.18
N LYS A 51 -10.12 8.78 7.59
CA LYS A 51 -11.09 7.71 7.39
C LYS A 51 -11.36 7.44 5.93
N ILE A 52 -11.62 8.47 5.14
CA ILE A 52 -11.85 8.36 3.70
C ILE A 52 -10.64 7.68 3.03
N ARG A 53 -9.44 8.16 3.31
CA ARG A 53 -8.19 7.56 2.81
C ARG A 53 -8.07 6.09 3.20
N LYS A 54 -8.33 5.75 4.46
CA LYS A 54 -8.29 4.35 4.96
C LYS A 54 -9.23 3.45 4.18
N VAL A 55 -10.48 3.85 3.96
CA VAL A 55 -11.47 3.03 3.24
C VAL A 55 -11.06 2.82 1.79
N TRP A 56 -10.56 3.85 1.11
CA TRP A 56 -10.01 3.71 -0.24
C TRP A 56 -8.79 2.78 -0.26
N THR A 57 -7.87 2.91 0.69
CA THR A 57 -6.69 2.02 0.78
C THR A 57 -7.09 0.55 0.95
N LEU A 58 -8.05 0.26 1.83
CA LEU A 58 -8.55 -1.10 2.03
C LEU A 58 -9.26 -1.65 0.78
N GLY A 59 -10.03 -0.80 0.10
CA GLY A 59 -10.70 -1.15 -1.16
C GLY A 59 -9.73 -1.54 -2.28
N ALA A 60 -8.49 -1.06 -2.25
CA ALA A 60 -7.48 -1.36 -3.25
C ALA A 60 -6.97 -2.81 -3.20
N ASN A 61 -7.04 -3.46 -2.03
CA ASN A 61 -6.42 -4.76 -1.79
C ASN A 61 -7.32 -5.97 -2.12
N ARG A 62 -8.55 -5.74 -2.55
CA ARG A 62 -9.56 -6.82 -2.76
C ARG A 62 -9.50 -7.48 -4.13
N TYR A 63 -8.69 -6.98 -5.05
CA TYR A 63 -8.68 -7.43 -6.45
C TYR A 63 -7.73 -8.59 -6.72
N VAL A 64 -6.86 -8.92 -5.78
CA VAL A 64 -6.05 -10.15 -5.80
C VAL A 64 -6.40 -10.95 -4.56
N THR A 65 -6.99 -12.11 -4.75
CA THR A 65 -7.45 -13.02 -3.71
C THR A 65 -6.81 -14.40 -3.88
N GLY A 66 -6.87 -15.23 -2.85
CA GLY A 66 -6.22 -16.54 -2.85
C GLY A 66 -4.74 -16.46 -2.47
N GLU A 67 -4.11 -17.62 -2.36
CA GLU A 67 -2.70 -17.80 -2.03
C GLU A 67 -2.08 -18.88 -2.92
N GLY A 68 -0.76 -18.82 -3.17
CA GLY A 68 -0.03 -19.80 -3.96
C GLY A 68 -0.57 -19.94 -5.39
N GLU A 69 -0.91 -21.16 -5.79
CA GLU A 69 -1.42 -21.46 -7.14
C GLU A 69 -2.88 -21.06 -7.36
N GLU A 70 -3.62 -20.75 -6.29
CA GLU A 70 -5.04 -20.35 -6.36
C GLU A 70 -5.24 -18.84 -6.42
N VAL A 71 -4.20 -18.08 -6.75
CA VAL A 71 -4.29 -16.62 -6.83
C VAL A 71 -5.17 -16.20 -8.00
N VAL A 72 -6.24 -15.45 -7.70
CA VAL A 72 -7.16 -14.88 -8.69
C VAL A 72 -7.01 -13.37 -8.73
N TYR A 73 -6.84 -12.81 -9.95
CA TYR A 73 -6.72 -11.37 -10.16
C TYR A 73 -7.89 -10.81 -10.98
N ASP A 74 -8.74 -10.02 -10.32
CA ASP A 74 -9.74 -9.20 -11.03
C ASP A 74 -9.11 -7.93 -11.61
N GLN A 75 -8.36 -8.08 -12.70
CA GLN A 75 -7.71 -6.95 -13.39
C GLN A 75 -8.70 -5.89 -13.86
N LYS A 76 -9.89 -6.32 -14.33
CA LYS A 76 -10.93 -5.41 -14.83
C LYS A 76 -11.52 -4.57 -13.70
N GLY A 77 -11.82 -5.20 -12.58
CA GLY A 77 -12.28 -4.52 -11.36
C GLY A 77 -11.22 -3.54 -10.83
N PHE A 78 -9.96 -3.96 -10.78
CA PHE A 78 -8.87 -3.08 -10.35
C PHE A 78 -8.69 -1.86 -11.26
N LYS A 79 -8.74 -2.03 -12.59
CA LYS A 79 -8.71 -0.90 -13.54
C LYS A 79 -9.86 0.08 -13.31
N LYS A 80 -11.08 -0.42 -13.06
CA LYS A 80 -12.24 0.42 -12.73
C LYS A 80 -12.03 1.17 -11.42
N TYR A 81 -11.51 0.49 -10.39
CA TYR A 81 -11.20 1.08 -9.11
C TYR A 81 -10.18 2.23 -9.25
N VAL A 82 -9.06 1.99 -9.93
CA VAL A 82 -8.02 3.01 -10.18
C VAL A 82 -8.61 4.23 -10.90
N LYS A 83 -9.42 4.01 -11.96
CA LYS A 83 -10.10 5.10 -12.68
C LYS A 83 -11.03 5.92 -11.78
N ARG A 84 -11.71 5.27 -10.82
CA ARG A 84 -12.60 5.94 -9.87
C ARG A 84 -11.80 6.72 -8.82
N LEU A 85 -10.75 6.11 -8.25
CA LEU A 85 -9.89 6.76 -7.26
C LEU A 85 -9.12 7.96 -7.85
N SER A 86 -8.63 7.86 -9.09
CA SER A 86 -7.91 8.96 -9.74
C SER A 86 -8.76 10.24 -9.88
N LYS A 87 -10.09 10.08 -10.00
CA LYS A 87 -11.05 11.19 -10.08
C LYS A 87 -11.56 11.65 -8.70
N ALA A 88 -11.35 10.84 -7.67
CA ALA A 88 -11.84 11.14 -6.33
C ALA A 88 -11.01 12.24 -5.66
N ASP A 89 -11.66 12.99 -4.77
CA ASP A 89 -11.00 13.95 -3.90
C ASP A 89 -10.52 13.22 -2.64
N VAL A 90 -9.33 12.60 -2.76
CA VAL A 90 -8.72 11.78 -1.70
C VAL A 90 -7.24 12.13 -1.60
N ASP A 91 -6.83 12.51 -0.41
CA ASP A 91 -5.44 12.85 -0.12
C ASP A 91 -4.53 11.63 -0.33
N GLY A 92 -3.44 11.82 -1.06
CA GLY A 92 -2.47 10.75 -1.34
C GLY A 92 -3.00 9.64 -2.24
N LYS A 93 -4.01 9.90 -3.09
CA LYS A 93 -4.57 8.91 -4.02
C LYS A 93 -3.54 8.25 -4.94
N THR A 94 -2.52 8.99 -5.35
CA THR A 94 -1.42 8.45 -6.15
C THR A 94 -0.66 7.37 -5.38
N ASP A 95 -0.32 7.64 -4.11
CA ASP A 95 0.37 6.68 -3.26
C ASP A 95 -0.49 5.42 -3.01
N ILE A 96 -1.82 5.58 -2.85
CA ILE A 96 -2.74 4.44 -2.71
C ILE A 96 -2.70 3.57 -3.97
N ILE A 97 -2.72 4.18 -5.15
CA ILE A 97 -2.69 3.46 -6.44
C ILE A 97 -1.34 2.74 -6.63
N GLU A 98 -0.23 3.43 -6.38
CA GLU A 98 1.12 2.88 -6.52
C GLU A 98 1.34 1.71 -5.56
N ASN A 99 1.00 1.88 -4.28
CA ASN A 99 1.11 0.82 -3.28
C ASN A 99 0.21 -0.38 -3.60
N ALA A 100 -1.00 -0.15 -4.10
CA ALA A 100 -1.89 -1.23 -4.52
C ALA A 100 -1.34 -2.00 -5.72
N ARG A 101 -0.72 -1.33 -6.70
CA ARG A 101 -0.05 -1.97 -7.83
C ARG A 101 1.12 -2.84 -7.37
N MET A 102 1.95 -2.33 -6.44
CA MET A 102 3.04 -3.12 -5.87
C MET A 102 2.53 -4.33 -5.10
N THR A 103 1.52 -4.16 -4.24
CA THR A 103 0.92 -5.26 -3.49
C THR A 103 0.32 -6.32 -4.42
N ASN A 104 -0.34 -5.91 -5.49
CA ASN A 104 -0.89 -6.84 -6.47
C ASN A 104 0.25 -7.58 -7.21
N ALA A 105 1.30 -6.87 -7.62
CA ALA A 105 2.46 -7.48 -8.28
C ALA A 105 3.14 -8.53 -7.37
N GLU A 106 3.34 -8.21 -6.08
CA GLU A 106 3.87 -9.15 -5.08
C GLU A 106 3.02 -10.42 -5.00
N LYS A 107 1.70 -10.26 -4.79
CA LYS A 107 0.78 -11.40 -4.66
C LYS A 107 0.71 -12.28 -5.90
N LEU A 108 0.88 -11.68 -7.08
CA LEU A 108 0.91 -12.37 -8.38
C LEU A 108 2.27 -12.99 -8.70
N GLY A 109 3.30 -12.76 -7.88
CA GLY A 109 4.68 -13.14 -8.21
C GLY A 109 5.28 -12.36 -9.39
N ASP A 110 4.65 -11.26 -9.80
CA ASP A 110 5.16 -10.38 -10.88
C ASP A 110 6.25 -9.45 -10.33
N TRP A 111 7.39 -10.07 -10.02
CA TRP A 111 8.54 -9.36 -9.45
C TRP A 111 9.14 -8.33 -10.41
N LYS A 112 8.99 -8.51 -11.70
CA LYS A 112 9.42 -7.53 -12.71
C LYS A 112 8.67 -6.22 -12.54
N THR A 113 7.34 -6.28 -12.47
CA THR A 113 6.49 -5.10 -12.22
C THR A 113 6.75 -4.52 -10.82
N TYR A 114 6.90 -5.37 -9.81
CA TYR A 114 7.19 -4.93 -8.43
C TYR A 114 8.47 -4.08 -8.37
N ILE A 115 9.56 -4.57 -8.96
CA ILE A 115 10.87 -3.90 -8.97
C ILE A 115 10.84 -2.63 -9.82
N ALA A 116 10.15 -2.64 -10.96
CA ALA A 116 9.98 -1.45 -11.80
C ALA A 116 9.27 -0.32 -11.03
N LEU A 117 8.17 -0.62 -10.34
CA LEU A 117 7.43 0.34 -9.52
C LEU A 117 8.26 0.83 -8.33
N GLY A 118 8.99 -0.06 -7.65
CA GLY A 118 9.89 0.30 -6.55
C GLY A 118 11.00 1.25 -7.01
N SER A 119 11.63 0.98 -8.15
CA SER A 119 12.64 1.86 -8.75
C SER A 119 12.10 3.27 -9.04
N GLU A 120 10.85 3.35 -9.52
CA GLU A 120 10.19 4.63 -9.79
C GLU A 120 9.94 5.42 -8.49
N GLN A 121 9.43 4.75 -7.46
CA GLN A 121 9.19 5.40 -6.16
C GLN A 121 10.49 5.88 -5.50
N LEU A 122 11.57 5.11 -5.60
CA LEU A 122 12.89 5.50 -5.10
C LEU A 122 13.45 6.74 -5.82
N LYS A 123 13.32 6.80 -7.15
CA LYS A 123 13.71 7.98 -7.93
C LYS A 123 12.95 9.24 -7.52
N ASN A 124 11.70 9.08 -7.13
CA ASN A 124 10.84 10.17 -6.67
C ASN A 124 11.10 10.58 -5.20
N GLY A 125 12.03 9.93 -4.50
CA GLY A 125 12.38 10.24 -3.11
C GLY A 125 11.26 9.98 -2.09
N LYS A 126 10.32 9.11 -2.43
CA LYS A 126 9.12 8.84 -1.62
C LYS A 126 9.26 7.67 -0.63
N VAL A 127 10.42 7.01 -0.61
CA VAL A 127 10.60 5.76 0.12
C VAL A 127 11.47 5.99 1.34
N GLY A 128 10.91 5.78 2.53
CA GLY A 128 11.68 5.80 3.78
C GLY A 128 12.37 4.45 4.04
N ASP A 129 13.40 4.48 4.89
CA ASP A 129 14.29 3.36 5.17
C ASP A 129 13.56 2.08 5.59
N LEU A 130 12.59 2.18 6.48
CA LEU A 130 11.80 1.04 6.94
C LEU A 130 10.97 0.40 5.81
N VAL A 131 10.42 1.23 4.92
CA VAL A 131 9.64 0.75 3.76
C VAL A 131 10.57 0.02 2.79
N LEU A 132 11.72 0.61 2.49
CA LEU A 132 12.74 0.00 1.62
C LEU A 132 13.21 -1.33 2.19
N TYR A 133 13.53 -1.39 3.48
CA TYR A 133 13.92 -2.62 4.16
C TYR A 133 12.87 -3.73 4.01
N ASN A 134 11.58 -3.40 4.24
CA ASN A 134 10.49 -4.35 4.08
C ASN A 134 10.35 -4.85 2.63
N TRP A 135 10.59 -3.99 1.63
CA TRP A 135 10.61 -4.42 0.24
C TRP A 135 11.71 -5.46 -0.02
N GLY A 136 12.90 -5.24 0.52
CA GLY A 136 14.00 -6.20 0.41
C GLY A 136 13.66 -7.56 0.99
N LEU A 137 13.05 -7.60 2.17
CA LEU A 137 12.62 -8.84 2.80
C LEU A 137 11.59 -9.60 1.95
N ARG A 138 10.67 -8.89 1.28
CA ARG A 138 9.67 -9.48 0.39
C ARG A 138 10.32 -10.06 -0.87
N ILE A 139 11.20 -9.28 -1.52
CA ILE A 139 11.94 -9.72 -2.71
C ILE A 139 12.78 -10.95 -2.36
N ASN A 140 13.50 -10.91 -1.24
CA ASN A 140 14.35 -12.03 -0.81
C ASN A 140 13.54 -13.31 -0.59
N ARG A 141 12.33 -13.19 -0.08
CA ARG A 141 11.43 -14.30 0.21
C ARG A 141 10.76 -14.89 -1.04
N GLY A 142 10.39 -14.07 -2.02
CA GLY A 142 9.51 -14.47 -3.12
C GLY A 142 10.14 -14.45 -4.51
N CYS A 143 11.11 -13.56 -4.77
CA CYS A 143 11.71 -13.44 -6.10
C CYS A 143 12.81 -14.49 -6.33
N LYS A 144 12.56 -15.41 -7.28
CA LYS A 144 13.52 -16.46 -7.67
C LYS A 144 14.45 -16.03 -8.82
N ASP A 145 14.12 -14.94 -9.52
CA ASP A 145 14.90 -14.44 -10.66
C ASP A 145 16.15 -13.69 -10.19
N SER A 146 17.33 -14.25 -10.47
CA SER A 146 18.62 -13.70 -10.02
C SER A 146 18.89 -12.32 -10.62
N ALA A 147 18.47 -12.03 -11.85
CA ALA A 147 18.68 -10.73 -12.47
C ALA A 147 17.84 -9.63 -11.80
N LEU A 148 16.58 -9.95 -11.47
CA LEU A 148 15.70 -9.04 -10.74
C LEU A 148 16.18 -8.82 -9.29
N ARG A 149 16.69 -9.87 -8.63
CA ARG A 149 17.31 -9.76 -7.30
C ARG A 149 18.53 -8.85 -7.32
N MET A 150 19.41 -9.01 -8.30
CA MET A 150 20.59 -8.14 -8.50
C MET A 150 20.18 -6.68 -8.74
N GLN A 151 19.15 -6.45 -9.54
CA GLN A 151 18.62 -5.09 -9.76
C GLN A 151 18.10 -4.48 -8.45
N ALA A 152 17.40 -5.25 -7.62
CA ALA A 152 16.94 -4.78 -6.34
C ALA A 152 18.09 -4.56 -5.34
N ALA A 153 19.12 -5.41 -5.35
CA ALA A 153 20.30 -5.29 -4.47
C ALA A 153 20.96 -3.90 -4.61
N GLN A 154 20.98 -3.33 -5.83
CA GLN A 154 21.51 -2.00 -6.07
C GLN A 154 20.79 -0.91 -5.25
N TRP A 155 19.49 -1.03 -5.01
CA TRP A 155 18.75 -0.07 -4.16
C TRP A 155 19.32 -0.01 -2.74
N PHE A 156 19.71 -1.17 -2.22
CA PHE A 156 20.22 -1.31 -0.86
C PHE A 156 21.68 -0.90 -0.76
N ASP A 157 22.50 -1.17 -1.79
CA ASP A 157 23.86 -0.66 -1.88
C ASP A 157 23.84 0.89 -1.90
N ASP A 158 22.97 1.49 -2.72
CA ASP A 158 22.83 2.94 -2.81
C ASP A 158 22.30 3.56 -1.50
N ALA A 159 21.38 2.88 -0.83
CA ALA A 159 20.83 3.31 0.45
C ALA A 159 21.87 3.21 1.56
N ALA A 160 22.62 2.11 1.63
CA ALA A 160 23.70 1.92 2.59
C ALA A 160 24.81 2.99 2.45
N ALA A 161 25.19 3.30 1.20
CA ALA A 161 26.18 4.34 0.91
C ALA A 161 25.75 5.74 1.34
N LYS A 162 24.44 6.03 1.34
CA LYS A 162 23.85 7.31 1.78
C LYS A 162 23.53 7.37 3.26
N SER A 163 23.47 6.22 3.94
CA SER A 163 23.10 6.14 5.35
C SER A 163 24.21 6.67 6.24
N LYS A 164 23.84 7.53 7.17
CA LYS A 164 24.77 8.02 8.21
C LYS A 164 25.07 6.89 9.20
N GLU A 165 26.31 6.84 9.70
CA GLU A 165 26.66 5.93 10.79
C GLU A 165 26.01 6.39 12.09
N GLY A 166 25.57 5.44 12.92
CA GLY A 166 24.97 5.72 14.21
C GLY A 166 24.13 4.56 14.75
N PRO A 167 23.73 4.62 16.04
CA PRO A 167 23.04 3.52 16.70
C PRO A 167 21.65 3.21 16.12
N MET A 168 21.06 4.13 15.37
CA MET A 168 19.75 3.94 14.68
C MET A 168 19.89 3.91 13.16
N SER A 169 21.11 3.64 12.64
CA SER A 169 21.38 3.58 11.20
C SER A 169 20.81 2.31 10.57
N PHE A 170 20.14 2.46 9.43
CA PHE A 170 19.75 1.32 8.59
C PHE A 170 20.90 0.74 7.75
N LYS A 171 22.10 1.32 7.77
CA LYS A 171 23.24 0.93 6.95
C LYS A 171 23.49 -0.58 6.99
N VAL A 172 23.69 -1.15 8.19
CA VAL A 172 23.96 -2.58 8.38
C VAL A 172 22.82 -3.47 7.86
N TYR A 173 21.57 -3.02 8.04
CA TYR A 173 20.41 -3.74 7.53
C TYR A 173 20.36 -3.74 6.00
N PHE A 174 20.68 -2.61 5.36
CA PHE A 174 20.74 -2.50 3.91
C PHE A 174 21.88 -3.33 3.33
N GLU A 175 23.09 -3.26 3.90
CA GLU A 175 24.22 -4.10 3.47
C GLU A 175 23.87 -5.58 3.55
N ARG A 176 23.21 -6.03 4.63
CA ARG A 176 22.76 -7.42 4.76
C ARG A 176 21.74 -7.79 3.68
N VAL A 177 20.72 -6.98 3.47
CA VAL A 177 19.69 -7.25 2.44
C VAL A 177 20.33 -7.28 1.05
N ALA A 178 21.23 -6.33 0.73
CA ALA A 178 21.96 -6.35 -0.53
C ALA A 178 22.73 -7.64 -0.74
N ASN A 179 23.45 -8.10 0.27
CA ASN A 179 24.21 -9.35 0.22
C ASN A 179 23.31 -10.58 0.06
N ASP A 180 22.19 -10.63 0.78
CA ASP A 180 21.21 -11.73 0.67
C ASP A 180 20.60 -11.78 -0.74
N LEU A 181 20.31 -10.62 -1.35
CA LEU A 181 19.75 -10.55 -2.70
C LEU A 181 20.76 -10.91 -3.80
N LYS A 182 22.07 -10.71 -3.58
CA LYS A 182 23.14 -11.09 -4.50
C LYS A 182 23.43 -12.59 -4.48
N GLN A 183 22.97 -13.32 -3.45
CA GLN A 183 23.09 -14.78 -3.41
C GLN A 183 22.00 -15.46 -4.24
N ASP A 184 22.26 -16.68 -4.68
CA ASP A 184 21.25 -17.49 -5.33
C ASP A 184 20.07 -17.73 -4.38
N TYR A 185 18.87 -17.75 -4.98
CA TYR A 185 17.66 -18.00 -4.22
C TYR A 185 17.71 -19.37 -3.55
N LYS A 186 17.62 -19.39 -2.21
CA LYS A 186 17.49 -20.64 -1.43
C LYS A 186 16.05 -20.74 -0.97
N GLU A 187 15.36 -21.82 -1.39
CA GLU A 187 14.04 -22.11 -0.83
C GLU A 187 14.14 -22.26 0.69
N SER A 188 13.39 -21.45 1.43
CA SER A 188 13.24 -21.64 2.87
C SER A 188 12.52 -22.96 3.07
N LYS A 189 13.20 -23.95 3.66
CA LYS A 189 12.61 -25.23 4.06
C LYS A 189 11.66 -25.03 5.22
#